data_4c517f546d79d6fe4ad958b739d21ac6
#
_entry.id   4c517f546d79d6fe4ad958b739d21ac6
#
_cell.length_a   1.000
_cell.length_b   1.000
_cell.length_c   1.000
_cell.angle_alpha   90.00
_cell.angle_beta   90.00
_cell.angle_gamma   90.00
#
_symmetry.space_group_name_H-M   'P 1'
#
loop_
_entity.id
_entity.type
_entity.pdbx_description
1 polymer ?
#
loop_
_entity_poly.entity_id
_entity_poly.type
_entity_poly.pdbx_seq_one_letter_code
_entity_poly.pdbx_strand_id
1 'polypeptide(L)'
;MDASMLARLKTVLRDPLLFARAASGITLRAYQQPVAKAVADSVFKQRGLSFVVMFPRQSGKNELQAQLEVYLMMLFSQTLPGCEMVKVSPTWKPQSLNAMRRLESVLRRNLFTRSLWRKESGYIYRVGEARIAFLSGAPEANIVGATASTLLEVDEAQDVLISKYDREIAPMAASTNATRIFWGTAWTRDTLLGRELRAAQAAQDVDGIRRVFRVDGDTVAAEVPAYGRFVQEQVAKLGRLHPMVRTQFYSEEIDADGVLFPPERISRLRGSHPPCLAADPGRQYAVLVDVAGEAETPPDPVLQAGVENGRRDSTAVTVVDAAPAETGNVYRVVWREQYTGLKHTDLFSMIRTLMERYRARWLVVDATGVGAGLASLCSRAFPGKVTAFVFNAATKSELGWTFLDLVDSGRFLDYALPEQPQAWFNRLLELQGLFLRQLSRVQYDIPAGPEKRMRWSVPDGTRDPLSGGYLHDDLVLSAALVGALEKMELHPLSQALIIPAADPLKELDKGF
;
A
#
# COMPACT_ATOMS: atom_id res chain seq x y z
N MET A 1 19.88 -24.56 -47.22
CA MET A 1 19.89 -24.76 -45.73
C MET A 1 20.13 -26.23 -45.47
N ASP A 2 21.18 -26.59 -44.74
CA ASP A 2 21.52 -27.97 -44.41
C ASP A 2 20.44 -28.62 -43.55
N ALA A 3 20.20 -29.95 -43.70
CA ALA A 3 19.23 -30.68 -42.92
C ALA A 3 19.44 -30.62 -41.40
N SER A 4 20.70 -30.55 -40.95
CA SER A 4 21.11 -30.32 -39.58
C SER A 4 20.67 -28.92 -39.06
N MET A 5 20.83 -27.89 -39.85
CA MET A 5 20.42 -26.52 -39.53
C MET A 5 18.89 -26.41 -39.47
N LEU A 6 18.17 -27.07 -40.35
CA LEU A 6 16.71 -27.12 -40.33
C LEU A 6 16.19 -27.82 -39.07
N ALA A 7 16.83 -28.94 -38.69
CA ALA A 7 16.45 -29.66 -37.46
C ALA A 7 16.67 -28.79 -36.21
N ARG A 8 17.78 -28.08 -36.10
CA ARG A 8 18.06 -27.13 -35.02
C ARG A 8 17.05 -25.99 -34.97
N LEU A 9 16.72 -25.41 -36.11
CA LEU A 9 15.71 -24.36 -36.21
C LEU A 9 14.33 -24.83 -35.74
N LYS A 10 13.90 -26.02 -36.15
CA LYS A 10 12.64 -26.65 -35.67
C LYS A 10 12.64 -26.83 -34.16
N THR A 11 13.76 -27.25 -33.57
CA THR A 11 13.90 -27.43 -32.13
C THR A 11 13.75 -26.09 -31.38
N VAL A 12 14.42 -25.04 -31.88
CA VAL A 12 14.32 -23.68 -31.28
C VAL A 12 12.89 -23.12 -31.37
N LEU A 13 12.23 -23.31 -32.53
CA LEU A 13 10.88 -22.79 -32.74
C LEU A 13 9.80 -23.57 -31.94
N ARG A 14 10.06 -24.79 -31.50
CA ARG A 14 9.12 -25.59 -30.72
C ARG A 14 9.13 -25.27 -29.21
N ASP A 15 10.16 -24.60 -28.73
CA ASP A 15 10.30 -24.34 -27.30
C ASP A 15 10.51 -22.82 -27.05
N PRO A 16 9.57 -22.15 -26.34
CA PRO A 16 9.68 -20.73 -26.05
C PRO A 16 10.94 -20.36 -25.25
N LEU A 17 11.49 -21.27 -24.45
CA LEU A 17 12.70 -21.05 -23.66
C LEU A 17 13.95 -21.06 -24.55
N LEU A 18 14.02 -22.05 -25.44
CA LEU A 18 15.10 -22.13 -26.42
C LEU A 18 15.05 -20.96 -27.42
N PHE A 19 13.83 -20.55 -27.81
CA PHE A 19 13.65 -19.39 -28.66
C PHE A 19 14.15 -18.10 -27.99
N ALA A 20 13.72 -17.81 -26.76
CA ALA A 20 14.18 -16.63 -26.01
C ALA A 20 15.71 -16.63 -25.88
N ARG A 21 16.31 -17.78 -25.57
CA ARG A 21 17.75 -17.91 -25.42
C ARG A 21 18.52 -17.77 -26.73
N ALA A 22 18.09 -18.46 -27.78
CA ALA A 22 18.83 -18.53 -29.03
C ALA A 22 18.59 -17.30 -29.91
N ALA A 23 17.36 -16.75 -29.93
CA ALA A 23 16.99 -15.65 -30.83
C ALA A 23 17.10 -14.27 -30.17
N SER A 24 16.75 -14.15 -28.87
CA SER A 24 16.80 -12.86 -28.15
C SER A 24 18.00 -12.73 -27.19
N GLY A 25 18.78 -13.80 -26.98
CA GLY A 25 19.91 -13.81 -26.05
C GLY A 25 19.47 -13.72 -24.58
N ILE A 26 18.22 -14.09 -24.24
CA ILE A 26 17.64 -13.98 -22.91
C ILE A 26 17.34 -15.38 -22.34
N THR A 27 17.91 -15.68 -21.18
CA THR A 27 17.51 -16.86 -20.41
C THR A 27 16.40 -16.47 -19.44
N LEU A 28 15.20 -17.03 -19.62
CA LEU A 28 14.08 -16.82 -18.70
C LEU A 28 14.40 -17.44 -17.34
N ARG A 29 14.06 -16.73 -16.29
CA ARG A 29 14.25 -17.18 -14.89
C ARG A 29 13.40 -18.42 -14.60
N ALA A 30 13.82 -19.23 -13.63
CA ALA A 30 13.16 -20.50 -13.33
C ALA A 30 11.66 -20.33 -13.05
N TYR A 31 11.26 -19.29 -12.35
CA TYR A 31 9.85 -19.00 -12.08
C TYR A 31 9.07 -18.48 -13.30
N GLN A 32 9.72 -17.96 -14.35
CA GLN A 32 9.10 -17.51 -15.59
C GLN A 32 8.86 -18.63 -16.57
N GLN A 33 9.71 -19.67 -16.56
CA GLN A 33 9.69 -20.77 -17.52
C GLN A 33 8.36 -21.55 -17.55
N PRO A 34 7.75 -21.91 -16.39
CA PRO A 34 6.48 -22.63 -16.39
C PRO A 34 5.34 -21.82 -17.04
N VAL A 35 5.34 -20.49 -16.85
CA VAL A 35 4.35 -19.61 -17.50
C VAL A 35 4.51 -19.66 -19.01
N ALA A 36 5.75 -19.45 -19.51
CA ALA A 36 6.02 -19.46 -20.94
C ALA A 36 5.57 -20.77 -21.62
N LYS A 37 5.87 -21.91 -21.00
CA LYS A 37 5.48 -23.22 -21.52
C LYS A 37 3.96 -23.44 -21.48
N ALA A 38 3.30 -23.10 -20.39
CA ALA A 38 1.85 -23.31 -20.25
C ALA A 38 1.05 -22.47 -21.24
N VAL A 39 1.43 -21.20 -21.44
CA VAL A 39 0.79 -20.30 -22.39
C VAL A 39 1.00 -20.78 -23.82
N ALA A 40 2.26 -21.11 -24.20
CA ALA A 40 2.57 -21.62 -25.52
C ALA A 40 1.79 -22.91 -25.83
N ASP A 41 1.72 -23.86 -24.87
CA ASP A 41 0.97 -25.11 -25.03
C ASP A 41 -0.54 -24.86 -25.22
N SER A 42 -1.13 -23.92 -24.47
CA SER A 42 -2.54 -23.53 -24.63
C SER A 42 -2.83 -22.95 -26.00
N VAL A 43 -1.96 -22.06 -26.50
CA VAL A 43 -2.09 -21.46 -27.81
C VAL A 43 -1.95 -22.50 -28.92
N PHE A 44 -0.91 -23.35 -28.90
CA PHE A 44 -0.68 -24.37 -29.91
C PHE A 44 -1.78 -25.42 -29.99
N LYS A 45 -2.30 -25.80 -28.85
CA LYS A 45 -3.38 -26.79 -28.79
C LYS A 45 -4.77 -26.18 -28.87
N GLN A 46 -4.86 -24.87 -29.09
CA GLN A 46 -6.11 -24.11 -29.18
C GLN A 46 -7.06 -24.40 -28.00
N ARG A 47 -6.51 -24.46 -26.77
CA ARG A 47 -7.28 -24.85 -25.58
C ARG A 47 -8.14 -23.72 -25.02
N GLY A 48 -7.85 -22.45 -25.35
CA GLY A 48 -8.58 -21.30 -24.85
C GLY A 48 -8.51 -21.11 -23.34
N LEU A 49 -7.40 -21.55 -22.70
CA LEU A 49 -7.27 -21.49 -21.26
C LEU A 49 -7.09 -20.06 -20.77
N SER A 50 -7.55 -19.80 -19.55
CA SER A 50 -7.33 -18.55 -18.85
C SER A 50 -6.26 -18.75 -17.78
N PHE A 51 -5.21 -17.93 -17.82
CA PHE A 51 -4.08 -17.96 -16.90
C PHE A 51 -4.04 -16.72 -16.03
N VAL A 52 -3.63 -16.87 -14.78
CA VAL A 52 -3.34 -15.75 -13.87
C VAL A 52 -1.88 -15.81 -13.47
N VAL A 53 -1.16 -14.71 -13.71
CA VAL A 53 0.25 -14.56 -13.39
C VAL A 53 0.40 -13.40 -12.41
N MET A 54 0.54 -13.75 -11.14
CA MET A 54 0.67 -12.80 -10.04
C MET A 54 2.13 -12.79 -9.56
N PHE A 55 2.87 -11.82 -10.07
CA PHE A 55 4.29 -11.65 -9.77
C PHE A 55 4.53 -10.32 -9.03
N PRO A 56 5.54 -10.26 -8.15
CA PRO A 56 5.91 -9.02 -7.48
C PRO A 56 6.30 -7.92 -8.45
N ARG A 57 6.31 -6.69 -7.98
CA ARG A 57 6.82 -5.55 -8.74
C ARG A 57 8.27 -5.77 -9.13
N GLN A 58 8.64 -5.39 -10.37
CA GLN A 58 10.00 -5.49 -10.91
C GLN A 58 10.61 -6.91 -10.97
N SER A 59 9.80 -7.95 -10.86
CA SER A 59 10.24 -9.35 -10.99
C SER A 59 10.52 -9.80 -12.43
N GLY A 60 10.42 -8.92 -13.43
CA GLY A 60 10.65 -9.24 -14.83
C GLY A 60 9.41 -9.70 -15.59
N LYS A 61 8.21 -9.41 -15.09
CA LYS A 61 6.90 -9.70 -15.73
C LYS A 61 6.84 -9.19 -17.16
N ASN A 62 7.15 -7.90 -17.39
CA ASN A 62 7.09 -7.27 -18.72
C ASN A 62 8.10 -7.84 -19.73
N GLU A 63 9.25 -8.35 -19.28
CA GLU A 63 10.20 -9.02 -20.16
C GLU A 63 9.64 -10.38 -20.61
N LEU A 64 9.07 -11.15 -19.68
CA LEU A 64 8.40 -12.42 -19.99
C LEU A 64 7.26 -12.24 -21.00
N GLN A 65 6.41 -11.23 -20.81
CA GLN A 65 5.34 -10.87 -21.73
C GLN A 65 5.89 -10.63 -23.14
N ALA A 66 6.85 -9.72 -23.27
CA ALA A 66 7.42 -9.37 -24.57
C ALA A 66 8.12 -10.55 -25.27
N GLN A 67 8.78 -11.44 -24.52
CA GLN A 67 9.39 -12.65 -25.09
C GLN A 67 8.32 -13.62 -25.61
N LEU A 68 7.21 -13.81 -24.90
CA LEU A 68 6.08 -14.62 -25.34
C LEU A 68 5.38 -14.02 -26.58
N GLU A 69 5.13 -12.72 -26.58
CA GLU A 69 4.53 -11.98 -27.68
C GLU A 69 5.38 -12.16 -28.97
N VAL A 70 6.69 -11.90 -28.87
CA VAL A 70 7.61 -12.05 -30.02
C VAL A 70 7.71 -13.51 -30.48
N TYR A 71 7.72 -14.46 -29.57
CA TYR A 71 7.72 -15.88 -29.89
C TYR A 71 6.49 -16.28 -30.70
N LEU A 72 5.29 -15.92 -30.23
CA LEU A 72 4.04 -16.23 -30.90
C LEU A 72 3.93 -15.50 -32.25
N MET A 73 4.30 -14.19 -32.31
CA MET A 73 4.32 -13.46 -33.57
C MET A 73 5.21 -14.12 -34.61
N MET A 74 6.40 -14.59 -34.21
CA MET A 74 7.32 -15.25 -35.14
C MET A 74 6.75 -16.59 -35.65
N LEU A 75 6.18 -17.38 -34.77
CA LEU A 75 5.63 -18.70 -35.14
C LEU A 75 4.45 -18.60 -36.10
N PHE A 76 3.57 -17.63 -35.84
CA PHE A 76 2.37 -17.43 -36.66
C PHE A 76 2.58 -16.42 -37.80
N SER A 77 3.82 -15.97 -38.05
CA SER A 77 4.12 -14.96 -39.08
C SER A 77 3.78 -15.38 -40.49
N GLN A 78 3.66 -16.68 -40.75
CA GLN A 78 3.37 -17.24 -42.10
C GLN A 78 2.04 -18.00 -42.12
N THR A 79 1.24 -17.99 -41.07
CA THR A 79 -0.05 -18.68 -40.97
C THR A 79 -1.19 -17.83 -41.52
N LEU A 80 -2.10 -18.46 -42.25
CA LEU A 80 -3.33 -17.82 -42.73
C LEU A 80 -4.55 -18.57 -42.19
N PRO A 81 -5.54 -17.92 -41.56
CA PRO A 81 -5.51 -16.49 -41.17
C PRO A 81 -4.41 -16.20 -40.14
N GLY A 82 -3.90 -14.97 -40.12
CA GLY A 82 -2.84 -14.55 -39.25
C GLY A 82 -3.24 -14.60 -37.75
N CYS A 83 -2.22 -14.61 -36.89
CA CYS A 83 -2.38 -14.50 -35.45
C CYS A 83 -2.76 -13.08 -35.04
N GLU A 84 -3.89 -12.93 -34.37
CA GLU A 84 -4.30 -11.66 -33.77
C GLU A 84 -4.21 -11.74 -32.24
N MET A 85 -3.35 -10.89 -31.68
CA MET A 85 -3.18 -10.73 -30.25
C MET A 85 -3.63 -9.34 -29.84
N VAL A 86 -4.23 -9.24 -28.65
CA VAL A 86 -4.63 -7.96 -28.05
C VAL A 86 -4.06 -7.90 -26.65
N LYS A 87 -3.42 -6.78 -26.31
CA LYS A 87 -2.96 -6.46 -24.98
C LYS A 87 -3.63 -5.19 -24.47
N VAL A 88 -4.30 -5.31 -23.33
CA VAL A 88 -5.00 -4.20 -22.67
C VAL A 88 -4.27 -3.87 -21.38
N SER A 89 -3.91 -2.60 -21.18
CA SER A 89 -3.36 -2.08 -19.93
C SER A 89 -4.31 -1.04 -19.32
N PRO A 90 -4.35 -0.84 -18.01
CA PRO A 90 -5.29 0.10 -17.36
C PRO A 90 -5.22 1.51 -17.91
N THR A 91 -4.03 1.99 -18.29
CA THR A 91 -3.84 3.33 -18.83
C THR A 91 -3.00 3.31 -20.10
N TRP A 92 -3.26 4.30 -21.00
CA TRP A 92 -2.43 4.48 -22.18
C TRP A 92 -1.01 4.94 -21.80
N LYS A 93 -0.92 6.00 -20.97
CA LYS A 93 0.33 6.50 -20.41
C LYS A 93 0.31 6.31 -18.89
N PRO A 94 1.32 5.72 -18.30
CA PRO A 94 2.57 5.19 -18.92
C PRO A 94 2.50 3.71 -19.33
N GLN A 95 1.45 2.94 -18.97
CA GLN A 95 1.49 1.47 -18.99
C GLN A 95 1.54 0.89 -20.40
N SER A 96 0.57 1.18 -21.28
CA SER A 96 0.59 0.70 -22.68
C SER A 96 1.86 1.14 -23.41
N LEU A 97 2.30 2.40 -23.23
CA LEU A 97 3.52 2.89 -23.87
C LEU A 97 4.78 2.13 -23.39
N ASN A 98 4.87 1.79 -22.11
CA ASN A 98 6.01 1.03 -21.58
C ASN A 98 5.99 -0.42 -22.10
N ALA A 99 4.82 -1.04 -22.21
CA ALA A 99 4.67 -2.37 -22.80
C ALA A 99 5.09 -2.37 -24.26
N MET A 100 4.65 -1.39 -25.07
CA MET A 100 5.05 -1.21 -26.46
C MET A 100 6.56 -1.02 -26.63
N ARG A 101 7.18 -0.16 -25.81
CA ARG A 101 8.65 0.04 -25.82
C ARG A 101 9.40 -1.25 -25.49
N ARG A 102 8.89 -2.05 -24.59
CA ARG A 102 9.48 -3.34 -24.23
C ARG A 102 9.40 -4.31 -25.40
N LEU A 103 8.23 -4.43 -26.04
CA LEU A 103 8.05 -5.24 -27.23
C LEU A 103 9.01 -4.80 -28.36
N GLU A 104 9.07 -3.50 -28.67
CA GLU A 104 10.00 -2.97 -29.69
C GLU A 104 11.46 -3.34 -29.39
N SER A 105 11.87 -3.24 -28.14
CA SER A 105 13.22 -3.61 -27.72
C SER A 105 13.53 -5.08 -28.00
N VAL A 106 12.57 -5.98 -27.74
CA VAL A 106 12.71 -7.42 -28.01
C VAL A 106 12.70 -7.68 -29.51
N LEU A 107 11.76 -7.12 -30.27
CA LEU A 107 11.67 -7.27 -31.73
C LEU A 107 12.96 -6.85 -32.45
N ARG A 108 13.58 -5.76 -32.01
CA ARG A 108 14.83 -5.23 -32.62
C ARG A 108 16.05 -6.11 -32.36
N ARG A 109 16.15 -6.73 -31.19
CA ARG A 109 17.31 -7.58 -30.82
C ARG A 109 17.14 -9.03 -31.21
N ASN A 110 15.92 -9.48 -31.46
CA ASN A 110 15.64 -10.86 -31.80
C ASN A 110 16.10 -11.19 -33.23
N LEU A 111 16.89 -12.24 -33.40
CA LEU A 111 17.53 -12.61 -34.65
C LEU A 111 16.53 -12.90 -35.80
N PHE A 112 15.35 -13.41 -35.48
CA PHE A 112 14.33 -13.77 -36.46
C PHE A 112 13.41 -12.60 -36.83
N THR A 113 13.15 -11.68 -35.92
CA THR A 113 12.14 -10.62 -36.15
C THR A 113 12.74 -9.27 -36.50
N ARG A 114 14.01 -9.00 -36.20
CA ARG A 114 14.63 -7.66 -36.31
C ARG A 114 14.50 -6.98 -37.67
N SER A 115 14.39 -7.75 -38.76
CA SER A 115 14.20 -7.24 -40.14
C SER A 115 12.79 -7.42 -40.69
N LEU A 116 11.89 -8.07 -39.90
CA LEU A 116 10.55 -8.43 -40.38
C LEU A 116 9.43 -7.61 -39.76
N TRP A 117 9.69 -7.05 -38.56
CA TRP A 117 8.66 -6.33 -37.82
C TRP A 117 8.41 -4.93 -38.39
N ARG A 118 7.17 -4.48 -38.26
CA ARG A 118 6.75 -3.11 -38.57
C ARG A 118 5.70 -2.64 -37.57
N LYS A 119 5.57 -1.32 -37.45
CA LYS A 119 4.58 -0.67 -36.57
C LYS A 119 3.52 0.01 -37.47
N GLU A 120 2.26 -0.26 -37.15
CA GLU A 120 1.09 0.30 -37.87
C GLU A 120 0.25 1.14 -36.88
N SER A 121 -0.33 2.24 -37.36
CA SER A 121 -1.25 3.10 -36.58
C SER A 121 -0.75 3.53 -35.21
N GLY A 122 0.56 3.43 -34.93
CA GLY A 122 1.17 3.83 -33.67
C GLY A 122 1.02 2.85 -32.50
N TYR A 123 0.12 1.87 -32.56
CA TYR A 123 -0.16 0.94 -31.47
C TYR A 123 -0.29 -0.53 -31.90
N ILE A 124 -0.14 -0.83 -33.18
CA ILE A 124 -0.17 -2.19 -33.71
C ILE A 124 1.25 -2.57 -34.16
N TYR A 125 1.70 -3.74 -33.78
CA TYR A 125 2.95 -4.31 -34.25
C TYR A 125 2.67 -5.56 -35.08
N ARG A 126 3.44 -5.74 -36.14
CA ARG A 126 3.26 -6.84 -37.09
C ARG A 126 4.60 -7.54 -37.37
N VAL A 127 4.54 -8.87 -37.48
CA VAL A 127 5.62 -9.73 -37.99
C VAL A 127 4.98 -10.69 -38.99
N GLY A 128 5.18 -10.46 -40.30
CA GLY A 128 4.45 -11.18 -41.32
C GLY A 128 2.93 -11.01 -41.19
N GLU A 129 2.20 -12.12 -41.11
CA GLU A 129 0.74 -12.11 -40.91
C GLU A 129 0.30 -11.98 -39.45
N ALA A 130 1.21 -12.18 -38.52
CA ALA A 130 0.90 -12.04 -37.09
C ALA A 130 0.91 -10.58 -36.64
N ARG A 131 -0.07 -10.18 -35.84
CA ARG A 131 -0.16 -8.83 -35.27
C ARG A 131 -0.53 -8.83 -33.80
N ILE A 132 -0.11 -7.78 -33.07
CA ILE A 132 -0.52 -7.46 -31.71
C ILE A 132 -0.96 -5.99 -31.63
N ALA A 133 -2.12 -5.74 -31.05
CA ALA A 133 -2.64 -4.41 -30.79
C ALA A 133 -2.57 -4.09 -29.28
N PHE A 134 -2.11 -2.87 -28.95
CA PHE A 134 -2.07 -2.36 -27.56
C PHE A 134 -3.22 -1.40 -27.36
N LEU A 135 -4.04 -1.64 -26.34
CA LEU A 135 -5.24 -0.86 -26.04
C LEU A 135 -5.22 -0.35 -24.59
N SER A 136 -5.98 0.73 -24.35
CA SER A 136 -6.18 1.27 -23.00
C SER A 136 -7.47 0.72 -22.41
N GLY A 137 -7.38 0.13 -21.21
CA GLY A 137 -8.52 -0.28 -20.40
C GLY A 137 -9.08 0.84 -19.50
N ALA A 138 -8.69 2.10 -19.73
CA ALA A 138 -9.22 3.23 -19.00
C ALA A 138 -10.75 3.34 -19.20
N PRO A 139 -11.51 3.77 -18.19
CA PRO A 139 -12.98 3.83 -18.27
C PRO A 139 -13.50 4.61 -19.47
N GLU A 140 -12.83 5.69 -19.82
CA GLU A 140 -13.20 6.61 -20.94
C GLU A 140 -12.73 6.14 -22.30
N ALA A 141 -11.84 5.14 -22.39
CA ALA A 141 -11.32 4.65 -23.66
C ALA A 141 -12.37 3.78 -24.37
N ASN A 142 -12.63 4.06 -25.66
CA ASN A 142 -13.45 3.18 -26.49
C ASN A 142 -12.55 2.18 -27.22
N ILE A 143 -12.69 0.91 -26.87
CA ILE A 143 -11.87 -0.19 -27.42
C ILE A 143 -12.71 -1.29 -28.06
N VAL A 144 -13.99 -1.01 -28.29
CA VAL A 144 -14.92 -1.95 -28.93
C VAL A 144 -14.50 -2.22 -30.37
N GLY A 145 -14.61 -3.48 -30.83
CA GLY A 145 -14.34 -3.90 -32.19
C GLY A 145 -12.98 -4.57 -32.43
N ALA A 146 -12.09 -4.60 -31.44
CA ALA A 146 -10.88 -5.41 -31.54
C ALA A 146 -11.23 -6.90 -31.32
N THR A 147 -10.56 -7.80 -32.06
CA THR A 147 -10.72 -9.25 -31.92
C THR A 147 -9.36 -9.87 -31.59
N ALA A 148 -9.31 -10.71 -30.58
CA ALA A 148 -8.17 -11.55 -30.26
C ALA A 148 -8.44 -12.96 -30.75
N SER A 149 -7.74 -13.43 -31.77
CA SER A 149 -7.91 -14.80 -32.27
C SER A 149 -6.98 -15.81 -31.60
N THR A 150 -5.89 -15.36 -31.01
CA THR A 150 -4.84 -16.22 -30.47
C THR A 150 -4.58 -15.97 -29.00
N LEU A 151 -4.39 -14.70 -28.62
CA LEU A 151 -4.04 -14.32 -27.25
C LEU A 151 -4.71 -12.98 -26.88
N LEU A 152 -5.35 -12.97 -25.70
CA LEU A 152 -5.83 -11.78 -25.04
C LEU A 152 -5.07 -11.61 -23.72
N GLU A 153 -4.33 -10.52 -23.62
CA GLU A 153 -3.58 -10.16 -22.42
C GLU A 153 -4.22 -8.97 -21.70
N VAL A 154 -4.40 -9.09 -20.40
CA VAL A 154 -4.78 -7.99 -19.51
C VAL A 154 -3.62 -7.73 -18.58
N ASP A 155 -2.90 -6.65 -18.82
CA ASP A 155 -1.74 -6.24 -18.00
C ASP A 155 -2.19 -5.37 -16.84
N GLU A 156 -1.52 -5.51 -15.69
CA GLU A 156 -1.91 -4.89 -14.42
C GLU A 156 -3.43 -5.04 -14.13
N ALA A 157 -3.91 -6.28 -14.26
CA ALA A 157 -5.34 -6.60 -14.19
C ALA A 157 -6.01 -6.20 -12.86
N GLN A 158 -5.25 -6.02 -11.77
CA GLN A 158 -5.78 -5.50 -10.51
C GLN A 158 -6.23 -4.02 -10.61
N ASP A 159 -5.82 -3.30 -11.65
CA ASP A 159 -6.16 -1.90 -11.85
C ASP A 159 -7.20 -1.69 -12.97
N VAL A 160 -7.62 -2.76 -13.65
CA VAL A 160 -8.69 -2.74 -14.67
C VAL A 160 -10.04 -2.92 -14.00
N LEU A 161 -11.01 -2.08 -14.34
CA LEU A 161 -12.38 -2.21 -13.82
C LEU A 161 -13.03 -3.50 -14.33
N ILE A 162 -13.67 -4.25 -13.43
CA ILE A 162 -14.39 -5.49 -13.75
C ILE A 162 -15.47 -5.23 -14.81
N SER A 163 -16.24 -4.15 -14.65
CA SER A 163 -17.30 -3.78 -15.60
C SER A 163 -16.76 -3.43 -17.00
N LYS A 164 -15.57 -2.85 -17.10
CA LYS A 164 -14.89 -2.56 -18.37
C LYS A 164 -14.43 -3.86 -19.04
N TYR A 165 -13.85 -4.76 -18.25
CA TYR A 165 -13.45 -6.07 -18.73
C TYR A 165 -14.65 -6.86 -19.29
N ASP A 166 -15.72 -6.98 -18.51
CA ASP A 166 -16.88 -7.80 -18.88
C ASP A 166 -17.60 -7.26 -20.12
N ARG A 167 -17.71 -5.94 -20.29
CA ARG A 167 -18.45 -5.33 -21.40
C ARG A 167 -17.65 -5.21 -22.69
N GLU A 168 -16.36 -4.92 -22.61
CA GLU A 168 -15.58 -4.51 -23.77
C GLU A 168 -14.38 -5.42 -24.06
N ILE A 169 -13.69 -5.97 -23.02
CA ILE A 169 -12.45 -6.71 -23.20
C ILE A 169 -12.73 -8.21 -23.39
N ALA A 170 -13.51 -8.81 -22.52
CA ALA A 170 -13.82 -10.25 -22.59
C ALA A 170 -14.45 -10.67 -23.93
N PRO A 171 -15.38 -9.87 -24.53
CA PRO A 171 -15.95 -10.18 -25.84
C PRO A 171 -14.95 -10.27 -26.99
N MET A 172 -13.78 -9.63 -26.89
CA MET A 172 -12.73 -9.70 -27.93
C MET A 172 -12.24 -11.11 -28.20
N ALA A 173 -12.35 -12.02 -27.22
CA ALA A 173 -11.95 -13.42 -27.32
C ALA A 173 -13.13 -14.40 -27.33
N ALA A 174 -14.37 -13.92 -27.38
CA ALA A 174 -15.56 -14.76 -27.18
C ALA A 174 -15.80 -15.77 -28.36
N SER A 175 -15.51 -15.36 -29.59
CA SER A 175 -15.78 -16.17 -30.79
C SER A 175 -14.58 -17.00 -31.27
N THR A 176 -13.41 -16.86 -30.67
CA THR A 176 -12.14 -17.35 -31.23
C THR A 176 -11.45 -18.40 -30.39
N ASN A 177 -11.95 -18.71 -29.21
CA ASN A 177 -11.29 -19.55 -28.21
C ASN A 177 -9.83 -19.15 -27.92
N ALA A 178 -9.54 -17.84 -27.93
CA ALA A 178 -8.22 -17.31 -27.65
C ALA A 178 -7.78 -17.62 -26.21
N THR A 179 -6.51 -17.92 -26.03
CA THR A 179 -5.90 -18.01 -24.70
C THR A 179 -5.93 -16.65 -24.01
N ARG A 180 -6.28 -16.61 -22.72
CA ARG A 180 -6.35 -15.36 -21.95
C ARG A 180 -5.30 -15.36 -20.84
N ILE A 181 -4.68 -14.21 -20.60
CA ILE A 181 -3.72 -14.07 -19.52
C ILE A 181 -4.01 -12.79 -18.75
N PHE A 182 -4.09 -12.92 -17.42
CA PHE A 182 -4.21 -11.81 -16.48
C PHE A 182 -2.89 -11.64 -15.73
N TRP A 183 -2.19 -10.58 -16.07
CA TRP A 183 -0.93 -10.23 -15.45
C TRP A 183 -1.17 -9.20 -14.34
N GLY A 184 -0.54 -9.35 -13.20
CA GLY A 184 -0.69 -8.35 -12.17
C GLY A 184 0.19 -8.55 -10.96
N THR A 185 -0.03 -7.65 -10.01
CA THR A 185 0.53 -7.68 -8.67
C THR A 185 -0.64 -7.84 -7.70
N ALA A 186 -0.46 -8.59 -6.61
CA ALA A 186 -1.52 -8.77 -5.62
C ALA A 186 -2.03 -7.41 -5.11
N TRP A 187 -3.32 -7.34 -4.85
CA TRP A 187 -3.97 -6.22 -4.19
C TRP A 187 -5.13 -6.73 -3.35
N THR A 188 -6.37 -6.31 -3.60
CA THR A 188 -7.54 -6.82 -2.88
C THR A 188 -8.24 -7.93 -3.66
N ARG A 189 -9.04 -8.73 -2.97
CA ARG A 189 -9.82 -9.83 -3.57
C ARG A 189 -10.87 -9.38 -4.59
N ASP A 190 -11.36 -8.14 -4.46
CA ASP A 190 -12.43 -7.59 -5.29
C ASP A 190 -11.94 -6.94 -6.59
N THR A 191 -10.65 -7.08 -6.89
CA THR A 191 -10.09 -6.67 -8.19
C THR A 191 -10.39 -7.69 -9.28
N LEU A 192 -10.26 -7.28 -10.57
CA LEU A 192 -10.36 -8.21 -11.68
C LEU A 192 -9.34 -9.35 -11.53
N LEU A 193 -8.09 -9.04 -11.17
CA LEU A 193 -7.05 -10.05 -10.94
C LEU A 193 -7.46 -11.06 -9.88
N GLY A 194 -8.01 -10.61 -8.73
CA GLY A 194 -8.48 -11.47 -7.65
C GLY A 194 -9.67 -12.34 -8.06
N ARG A 195 -10.62 -11.80 -8.85
CA ARG A 195 -11.73 -12.57 -9.42
C ARG A 195 -11.25 -13.68 -10.34
N GLU A 196 -10.38 -13.35 -11.28
CA GLU A 196 -9.85 -14.32 -12.26
C GLU A 196 -8.90 -15.33 -11.60
N LEU A 197 -8.20 -14.94 -10.52
CA LEU A 197 -7.40 -15.87 -9.71
C LEU A 197 -8.27 -16.99 -9.12
N ARG A 198 -9.40 -16.64 -8.53
CA ARG A 198 -10.35 -17.64 -7.97
C ARG A 198 -10.95 -18.52 -9.06
N ALA A 199 -11.33 -17.93 -10.19
CA ALA A 199 -11.87 -18.69 -11.31
C ALA A 199 -10.82 -19.66 -11.91
N ALA A 200 -9.59 -19.22 -12.09
CA ALA A 200 -8.49 -20.04 -12.59
C ALA A 200 -8.11 -21.15 -11.60
N GLN A 201 -8.12 -20.88 -10.30
CA GLN A 201 -7.87 -21.88 -9.25
C GLN A 201 -8.96 -22.95 -9.25
N ALA A 202 -10.23 -22.56 -9.26
CA ALA A 202 -11.35 -23.51 -9.31
C ALA A 202 -11.28 -24.41 -10.56
N ALA A 203 -10.96 -23.86 -11.73
CA ALA A 203 -10.78 -24.64 -12.93
C ALA A 203 -9.57 -25.61 -12.85
N GLN A 204 -8.46 -25.16 -12.26
CA GLN A 204 -7.26 -25.98 -12.02
C GLN A 204 -7.56 -27.14 -11.07
N ASP A 205 -8.36 -26.91 -10.03
CA ASP A 205 -8.74 -27.93 -9.06
C ASP A 205 -9.62 -29.02 -9.68
N VAL A 206 -10.38 -28.69 -10.74
CA VAL A 206 -11.24 -29.64 -11.47
C VAL A 206 -10.45 -30.51 -12.44
N ASP A 207 -9.56 -29.92 -13.26
CA ASP A 207 -8.91 -30.63 -14.37
C ASP A 207 -7.40 -30.88 -14.18
N GLY A 208 -6.81 -30.38 -13.10
CA GLY A 208 -5.38 -30.52 -12.77
C GLY A 208 -4.44 -29.69 -13.66
N ILE A 209 -4.96 -28.89 -14.61
CA ILE A 209 -4.13 -28.10 -15.50
C ILE A 209 -3.73 -26.81 -14.78
N ARG A 210 -2.43 -26.61 -14.60
CA ARG A 210 -1.92 -25.40 -13.92
C ARG A 210 -2.26 -24.12 -14.68
N ARG A 211 -3.02 -23.26 -14.03
CA ARG A 211 -3.44 -21.94 -14.55
C ARG A 211 -2.97 -20.78 -13.69
N VAL A 212 -2.65 -21.04 -12.42
CA VAL A 212 -2.22 -20.02 -11.47
C VAL A 212 -0.72 -20.10 -11.28
N PHE A 213 -0.05 -18.96 -11.53
CA PHE A 213 1.38 -18.76 -11.34
C PHE A 213 1.58 -17.60 -10.38
N ARG A 214 1.81 -17.92 -9.14
CA ARG A 214 2.07 -16.96 -8.07
C ARG A 214 3.52 -17.10 -7.62
N VAL A 215 4.23 -15.97 -7.52
CA VAL A 215 5.61 -15.87 -7.09
C VAL A 215 5.72 -14.79 -6.03
N ASP A 216 6.50 -15.00 -5.02
CA ASP A 216 6.80 -14.03 -3.96
C ASP A 216 8.20 -13.41 -4.12
N GLY A 217 8.49 -12.41 -3.28
CA GLY A 217 9.75 -11.70 -3.29
C GLY A 217 10.96 -12.57 -2.97
N ASP A 218 10.79 -13.58 -2.13
CA ASP A 218 11.88 -14.47 -1.73
C ASP A 218 12.29 -15.39 -2.89
N THR A 219 11.32 -15.89 -3.65
CA THR A 219 11.56 -16.64 -4.89
C THR A 219 12.33 -15.79 -5.92
N VAL A 220 11.95 -14.51 -6.06
CA VAL A 220 12.68 -13.59 -6.96
C VAL A 220 14.08 -13.29 -6.44
N ALA A 221 14.23 -13.09 -5.13
CA ALA A 221 15.51 -12.79 -4.48
C ALA A 221 16.54 -13.91 -4.65
N ALA A 222 16.07 -15.17 -4.64
CA ALA A 222 16.94 -16.34 -4.86
C ALA A 222 17.66 -16.32 -6.22
N GLU A 223 17.01 -15.76 -7.25
CA GLU A 223 17.63 -15.62 -8.59
C GLU A 223 18.20 -14.21 -8.85
N VAL A 224 17.78 -13.21 -8.08
CA VAL A 224 18.19 -11.81 -8.27
C VAL A 224 18.56 -11.19 -6.91
N PRO A 225 19.79 -11.39 -6.43
CA PRO A 225 20.22 -10.90 -5.11
C PRO A 225 20.03 -9.39 -4.90
N ALA A 226 20.19 -8.58 -5.96
CA ALA A 226 19.94 -7.14 -5.89
C ALA A 226 18.48 -6.81 -5.57
N TYR A 227 17.53 -7.60 -6.09
CA TYR A 227 16.12 -7.48 -5.77
C TYR A 227 15.86 -7.84 -4.30
N GLY A 228 16.50 -8.89 -3.79
CA GLY A 228 16.38 -9.29 -2.40
C GLY A 228 16.80 -8.17 -1.43
N ARG A 229 17.95 -7.51 -1.70
CA ARG A 229 18.39 -6.35 -0.91
C ARG A 229 17.36 -5.21 -0.93
N PHE A 230 16.84 -4.88 -2.10
CA PHE A 230 15.80 -3.85 -2.22
C PHE A 230 14.54 -4.19 -1.41
N VAL A 231 14.06 -5.44 -1.47
CA VAL A 231 12.89 -5.89 -0.69
C VAL A 231 13.18 -5.81 0.80
N GLN A 232 14.36 -6.22 1.26
CA GLN A 232 14.77 -6.11 2.66
C GLN A 232 14.79 -4.64 3.14
N GLU A 233 15.27 -3.71 2.32
CA GLU A 233 15.22 -2.28 2.63
C GLU A 233 13.77 -1.77 2.77
N GLN A 234 12.85 -2.23 1.91
CA GLN A 234 11.43 -1.88 2.03
C GLN A 234 10.80 -2.49 3.29
N VAL A 235 11.13 -3.74 3.60
CA VAL A 235 10.68 -4.39 4.84
C VAL A 235 11.22 -3.68 6.08
N ALA A 236 12.49 -3.24 6.06
CA ALA A 236 13.07 -2.48 7.17
C ALA A 236 12.40 -1.10 7.37
N LYS A 237 11.97 -0.46 6.26
CA LYS A 237 11.31 0.86 6.32
C LYS A 237 9.84 0.80 6.70
N LEU A 238 9.11 -0.19 6.23
CA LEU A 238 7.64 -0.24 6.29
C LEU A 238 7.11 -1.37 7.18
N GLY A 239 7.96 -2.33 7.55
CA GLY A 239 7.52 -3.57 8.20
C GLY A 239 7.06 -4.65 7.20
N ARG A 240 7.26 -5.93 7.56
CA ARG A 240 6.84 -7.08 6.73
C ARG A 240 5.32 -7.17 6.54
N LEU A 241 4.56 -6.74 7.55
CA LEU A 241 3.09 -6.81 7.56
C LEU A 241 2.44 -5.61 6.89
N HIS A 242 3.20 -4.58 6.53
CA HIS A 242 2.66 -3.42 5.84
C HIS A 242 1.98 -3.82 4.52
N PRO A 243 0.75 -3.38 4.24
CA PRO A 243 -0.02 -3.80 3.07
C PRO A 243 0.73 -3.65 1.74
N MET A 244 1.47 -2.55 1.57
CA MET A 244 2.31 -2.35 0.38
C MET A 244 3.40 -3.40 0.24
N VAL A 245 4.03 -3.82 1.35
CA VAL A 245 5.04 -4.87 1.36
C VAL A 245 4.41 -6.22 1.02
N ARG A 246 3.31 -6.56 1.68
CA ARG A 246 2.56 -7.80 1.45
C ARG A 246 2.11 -7.95 0.00
N THR A 247 1.52 -6.90 -0.56
CA THR A 247 0.95 -6.96 -1.92
C THR A 247 2.00 -6.81 -3.00
N GLN A 248 2.91 -5.83 -2.89
CA GLN A 248 3.84 -5.48 -3.97
C GLN A 248 5.05 -6.43 -4.06
N PHE A 249 5.46 -7.04 -2.93
CA PHE A 249 6.66 -7.88 -2.90
C PHE A 249 6.36 -9.34 -2.55
N TYR A 250 5.33 -9.63 -1.77
CA TYR A 250 5.04 -11.02 -1.36
C TYR A 250 3.82 -11.62 -2.05
N SER A 251 3.20 -10.88 -2.98
CA SER A 251 2.03 -11.35 -3.74
C SER A 251 0.88 -11.84 -2.84
N GLU A 252 0.71 -11.23 -1.67
CA GLU A 252 -0.37 -11.53 -0.74
C GLU A 252 -1.55 -10.59 -0.98
N GLU A 253 -2.76 -11.15 -1.16
CA GLU A 253 -3.97 -10.35 -1.21
C GLU A 253 -4.33 -9.84 0.19
N ILE A 254 -4.91 -8.64 0.24
CA ILE A 254 -5.48 -8.03 1.45
C ILE A 254 -7.00 -7.92 1.29
N ASP A 255 -7.72 -7.79 2.41
CA ASP A 255 -9.14 -7.55 2.34
C ASP A 255 -9.42 -6.14 1.79
N ALA A 256 -10.53 -5.97 1.07
CA ALA A 256 -10.88 -4.70 0.41
C ALA A 256 -11.64 -3.77 1.35
N ASP A 257 -12.45 -4.34 2.23
CA ASP A 257 -13.33 -3.66 3.17
C ASP A 257 -13.45 -4.42 4.49
N GLY A 258 -14.11 -3.81 5.45
CA GLY A 258 -14.42 -4.43 6.73
C GLY A 258 -13.95 -3.61 7.93
N VAL A 259 -13.88 -4.26 9.09
CA VAL A 259 -13.38 -3.65 10.33
C VAL A 259 -11.86 -3.55 10.28
N LEU A 260 -11.34 -2.31 10.40
CA LEU A 260 -9.89 -2.06 10.31
C LEU A 260 -9.12 -2.65 11.49
N PHE A 261 -9.73 -2.64 12.68
CA PHE A 261 -9.13 -3.13 13.92
C PHE A 261 -10.00 -4.24 14.56
N PRO A 262 -9.93 -5.48 14.04
CA PRO A 262 -10.60 -6.62 14.69
C PRO A 262 -9.98 -6.92 16.07
N PRO A 263 -10.63 -7.72 16.93
CA PRO A 263 -10.18 -7.99 18.30
C PRO A 263 -8.72 -8.47 18.40
N GLU A 264 -8.25 -9.28 17.45
CA GLU A 264 -6.88 -9.79 17.40
C GLU A 264 -5.86 -8.65 17.18
N ARG A 265 -6.22 -7.66 16.38
CA ARG A 265 -5.38 -6.48 16.15
C ARG A 265 -5.41 -5.53 17.34
N ILE A 266 -6.58 -5.29 17.93
CA ILE A 266 -6.73 -4.50 19.17
C ILE A 266 -5.91 -5.11 20.31
N SER A 267 -5.82 -6.43 20.41
CA SER A 267 -5.03 -7.08 21.44
C SER A 267 -3.52 -6.75 21.37
N ARG A 268 -3.00 -6.40 20.19
CA ARG A 268 -1.59 -6.02 19.97
C ARG A 268 -1.24 -4.64 20.53
N LEU A 269 -2.25 -3.80 20.79
CA LEU A 269 -2.06 -2.47 21.38
C LEU A 269 -1.70 -2.53 22.87
N ARG A 270 -1.87 -3.68 23.53
CA ARG A 270 -1.67 -3.80 24.97
C ARG A 270 -0.21 -3.64 25.34
N GLY A 271 0.12 -2.50 25.96
CA GLY A 271 1.40 -2.27 26.61
C GLY A 271 1.40 -2.77 28.05
N SER A 272 2.59 -2.77 28.65
CA SER A 272 2.81 -3.08 30.08
C SER A 272 3.19 -1.85 30.90
N HIS A 273 3.35 -0.69 30.26
CA HIS A 273 3.77 0.55 30.91
C HIS A 273 2.57 1.29 31.48
N PRO A 274 2.71 1.94 32.65
CA PRO A 274 1.66 2.78 33.22
C PRO A 274 1.57 4.13 32.46
N PRO A 275 0.43 4.82 32.55
CA PRO A 275 0.37 6.22 32.17
C PRO A 275 1.23 7.08 33.11
N CYS A 276 1.71 8.23 32.65
CA CYS A 276 2.52 9.12 33.47
C CYS A 276 1.97 10.55 33.47
N LEU A 277 2.09 11.22 34.63
CA LEU A 277 1.61 12.60 34.82
C LEU A 277 2.58 13.67 34.32
N ALA A 278 3.86 13.32 34.18
CA ALA A 278 4.91 14.26 33.77
C ALA A 278 6.03 13.51 33.05
N ALA A 279 6.92 14.28 32.42
CA ALA A 279 8.06 13.72 31.69
C ALA A 279 9.03 12.97 32.62
N ASP A 280 9.39 11.76 32.24
CA ASP A 280 10.54 11.05 32.80
C ASP A 280 11.85 11.56 32.18
N PRO A 281 12.91 11.75 32.97
CA PRO A 281 14.23 12.07 32.42
C PRO A 281 14.71 10.99 31.43
N GLY A 282 15.25 11.42 30.29
CA GLY A 282 15.79 10.49 29.29
C GLY A 282 14.78 9.91 28.30
N ARG A 283 13.50 10.28 28.40
CA ARG A 283 12.47 9.93 27.41
C ARG A 283 12.14 11.09 26.49
N GLN A 284 11.61 10.79 25.31
CA GLN A 284 11.21 11.78 24.31
C GLN A 284 9.70 11.70 24.10
N TYR A 285 9.02 12.82 24.21
CA TYR A 285 7.57 12.85 24.10
C TYR A 285 7.10 13.62 22.88
N ALA A 286 5.97 13.19 22.33
CA ALA A 286 5.23 13.90 21.32
C ALA A 286 3.77 14.08 21.76
N VAL A 287 3.20 15.23 21.42
CA VAL A 287 1.78 15.56 21.61
C VAL A 287 1.11 15.51 20.24
N LEU A 288 0.02 14.77 20.13
CA LEU A 288 -0.73 14.52 18.90
C LEU A 288 -2.14 15.06 19.10
N VAL A 289 -2.58 15.98 18.24
CA VAL A 289 -3.84 16.72 18.42
C VAL A 289 -4.69 16.61 17.16
N ASP A 290 -5.87 15.99 17.30
CA ASP A 290 -6.95 16.02 16.33
C ASP A 290 -7.91 17.15 16.75
N VAL A 291 -8.21 18.08 15.84
CA VAL A 291 -8.88 19.36 16.17
C VAL A 291 -10.30 19.37 15.65
N ALA A 292 -11.28 19.45 16.54
CA ALA A 292 -12.68 19.68 16.19
C ALA A 292 -13.02 21.16 16.00
N GLY A 293 -14.15 21.45 15.35
CA GLY A 293 -14.68 22.81 15.18
C GLY A 293 -15.08 23.45 16.50
N GLU A 294 -14.98 24.79 16.57
CA GLU A 294 -15.48 25.57 17.70
C GLU A 294 -17.01 25.52 17.77
N ALA A 295 -17.57 25.67 18.97
CA ALA A 295 -19.01 25.87 19.15
C ALA A 295 -19.40 27.27 18.65
N GLU A 296 -20.29 27.34 17.65
CA GLU A 296 -20.78 28.63 17.09
C GLU A 296 -21.59 29.47 18.08
N THR A 297 -22.12 28.85 19.16
CA THR A 297 -22.88 29.54 20.21
C THR A 297 -22.39 29.11 21.60
N PRO A 298 -22.30 30.04 22.58
CA PRO A 298 -22.05 29.67 23.98
C PRO A 298 -23.14 28.70 24.45
N PRO A 299 -22.81 27.65 25.19
CA PRO A 299 -23.83 26.76 25.73
C PRO A 299 -24.75 27.54 26.67
N ASP A 300 -26.05 27.57 26.38
CA ASP A 300 -27.05 28.14 27.27
C ASP A 300 -27.10 27.30 28.56
N PRO A 301 -26.81 27.89 29.74
CA PRO A 301 -26.73 27.15 31.00
C PRO A 301 -28.07 26.45 31.39
N VAL A 302 -29.19 26.89 30.82
CA VAL A 302 -30.52 26.34 31.13
C VAL A 302 -30.84 25.07 30.31
N LEU A 303 -30.16 24.86 29.14
CA LEU A 303 -30.38 23.71 28.27
C LEU A 303 -29.45 22.52 28.54
N GLN A 304 -28.48 22.66 29.45
CA GLN A 304 -27.52 21.58 29.79
C GLN A 304 -28.13 20.40 30.54
N ALA A 305 -29.37 20.45 30.99
CA ALA A 305 -30.01 19.40 31.80
C ALA A 305 -30.75 18.31 30.99
N GLY A 306 -30.65 18.27 29.64
CA GLY A 306 -31.46 17.28 28.93
C GLY A 306 -31.16 16.97 27.46
N VAL A 307 -30.25 17.66 26.81
CA VAL A 307 -29.91 17.35 25.40
C VAL A 307 -28.41 17.31 25.23
N GLU A 308 -27.82 16.12 25.34
CA GLU A 308 -26.46 15.87 24.91
C GLU A 308 -26.34 16.23 23.41
N ASN A 309 -25.53 17.22 23.10
CA ASN A 309 -25.13 17.58 21.74
C ASN A 309 -24.24 16.49 21.12
N GLY A 310 -24.73 15.26 21.03
CA GLY A 310 -24.03 14.07 20.56
C GLY A 310 -23.69 14.05 19.05
N ARG A 311 -23.85 15.20 18.36
CA ARG A 311 -23.50 15.35 16.94
C ARG A 311 -22.19 16.12 16.70
N ARG A 312 -21.44 16.48 17.75
CA ARG A 312 -20.23 17.31 17.60
C ARG A 312 -18.99 16.45 17.78
N ASP A 313 -18.06 16.61 16.86
CA ASP A 313 -16.72 16.10 16.99
C ASP A 313 -16.01 16.75 18.19
N SER A 314 -15.11 16.01 18.81
CA SER A 314 -14.34 16.49 19.97
C SER A 314 -12.87 16.61 19.60
N THR A 315 -12.21 17.67 20.10
CA THR A 315 -10.74 17.73 20.02
C THR A 315 -10.16 16.65 20.92
N ALA A 316 -9.36 15.76 20.34
CA ALA A 316 -8.69 14.67 21.02
C ALA A 316 -7.18 14.89 21.07
N VAL A 317 -6.58 14.58 22.21
CA VAL A 317 -5.13 14.69 22.43
C VAL A 317 -4.59 13.36 22.91
N THR A 318 -3.52 12.89 22.25
CA THR A 318 -2.76 11.72 22.63
C THR A 318 -1.31 12.12 22.88
N VAL A 319 -0.75 11.79 24.03
CA VAL A 319 0.68 11.98 24.32
C VAL A 319 1.38 10.63 24.28
N VAL A 320 2.46 10.56 23.52
CA VAL A 320 3.27 9.35 23.37
C VAL A 320 4.71 9.57 23.81
N ASP A 321 5.29 8.57 24.46
CA ASP A 321 6.74 8.38 24.60
C ASP A 321 7.24 7.75 23.29
N ALA A 322 8.14 8.43 22.60
CA ALA A 322 8.73 7.99 21.33
C ALA A 322 10.17 7.52 21.56
N ALA A 323 10.41 6.24 21.43
CA ALA A 323 11.71 5.63 21.68
C ALA A 323 12.25 4.96 20.41
N PRO A 324 13.48 5.27 19.98
CA PRO A 324 14.14 4.54 18.91
C PRO A 324 14.44 3.10 19.37
N ALA A 325 14.23 2.12 18.47
CA ALA A 325 14.55 0.73 18.66
C ALA A 325 15.19 0.14 17.40
N GLU A 326 15.76 -1.06 17.47
CA GLU A 326 16.44 -1.70 16.31
C GLU A 326 15.52 -1.93 15.11
N THR A 327 14.22 -2.18 15.37
CA THR A 327 13.21 -2.47 14.35
C THR A 327 12.39 -1.25 13.93
N GLY A 328 12.83 -0.04 14.27
CA GLY A 328 12.10 1.21 14.05
C GLY A 328 11.61 1.82 15.37
N ASN A 329 10.97 2.98 15.30
CA ASN A 329 10.52 3.68 16.50
C ASN A 329 9.35 2.96 17.19
N VAL A 330 9.36 2.95 18.51
CA VAL A 330 8.26 2.43 19.35
C VAL A 330 7.59 3.60 20.06
N TYR A 331 6.27 3.63 19.99
CA TYR A 331 5.44 4.68 20.56
C TYR A 331 4.57 4.12 21.66
N ARG A 332 4.72 4.65 22.87
CA ARG A 332 3.94 4.26 24.05
C ARG A 332 3.04 5.40 24.45
N VAL A 333 1.72 5.19 24.39
CA VAL A 333 0.77 6.18 24.88
C VAL A 333 0.93 6.34 26.37
N VAL A 334 1.10 7.57 26.85
CA VAL A 334 1.28 7.87 28.28
C VAL A 334 0.15 8.73 28.83
N TRP A 335 -0.62 9.42 27.94
CA TRP A 335 -1.72 10.29 28.34
C TRP A 335 -2.73 10.48 27.21
N ARG A 336 -4.01 10.68 27.56
CA ARG A 336 -5.08 11.08 26.63
C ARG A 336 -5.97 12.13 27.27
N GLU A 337 -6.48 13.03 26.42
CA GLU A 337 -7.52 13.97 26.77
C GLU A 337 -8.51 14.13 25.62
N GLN A 338 -9.74 14.54 25.94
CA GLN A 338 -10.77 14.86 24.96
C GLN A 338 -11.59 16.04 25.46
N TYR A 339 -11.86 16.98 24.56
CA TYR A 339 -12.54 18.24 24.82
C TYR A 339 -13.60 18.49 23.76
N THR A 340 -14.82 18.85 24.17
CA THR A 340 -15.93 19.16 23.25
C THR A 340 -16.27 20.64 23.35
N GLY A 341 -16.28 21.35 22.20
CA GLY A 341 -16.76 22.72 22.09
C GLY A 341 -15.88 23.80 22.74
N LEU A 342 -14.61 23.52 23.04
CA LEU A 342 -13.68 24.51 23.54
C LEU A 342 -13.22 25.48 22.44
N LYS A 343 -12.97 26.74 22.85
CA LYS A 343 -12.37 27.75 21.96
C LYS A 343 -10.91 27.41 21.67
N HIS A 344 -10.44 27.78 20.50
CA HIS A 344 -9.03 27.53 20.10
C HIS A 344 -8.01 28.20 21.05
N THR A 345 -8.34 29.32 21.70
CA THR A 345 -7.49 29.96 22.71
C THR A 345 -7.31 29.12 23.97
N ASP A 346 -8.39 28.43 24.39
CA ASP A 346 -8.37 27.54 25.55
C ASP A 346 -7.65 26.23 25.21
N LEU A 347 -7.92 25.68 24.04
CA LEU A 347 -7.18 24.52 23.49
C LEU A 347 -5.69 24.79 23.38
N PHE A 348 -5.31 25.97 22.87
CA PHE A 348 -3.90 26.37 22.82
C PHE A 348 -3.25 26.37 24.21
N SER A 349 -3.94 26.93 25.22
CA SER A 349 -3.45 26.96 26.60
C SER A 349 -3.24 25.56 27.18
N MET A 350 -4.15 24.63 26.86
CA MET A 350 -4.04 23.23 27.28
C MET A 350 -2.92 22.49 26.57
N ILE A 351 -2.80 22.67 25.24
CA ILE A 351 -1.68 22.11 24.46
C ILE A 351 -0.35 22.63 25.01
N ARG A 352 -0.25 23.93 25.30
CA ARG A 352 0.95 24.51 25.92
C ARG A 352 1.29 23.84 27.24
N THR A 353 0.31 23.64 28.10
CA THR A 353 0.49 22.94 29.38
C THR A 353 1.01 21.52 29.20
N LEU A 354 0.49 20.77 28.20
CA LEU A 354 0.97 19.42 27.90
C LEU A 354 2.39 19.45 27.33
N MET A 355 2.69 20.36 26.42
CA MET A 355 4.04 20.52 25.85
C MET A 355 5.09 20.81 26.92
N GLU A 356 4.76 21.66 27.92
CA GLU A 356 5.61 21.98 29.06
C GLU A 356 5.72 20.83 30.04
N ARG A 357 4.60 20.21 30.43
CA ARG A 357 4.49 19.08 31.36
C ARG A 357 5.34 17.91 30.93
N TYR A 358 5.22 17.52 29.65
CA TYR A 358 5.96 16.39 29.10
C TYR A 358 7.30 16.79 28.48
N ARG A 359 7.67 18.07 28.51
CA ARG A 359 8.85 18.61 27.80
C ARG A 359 8.90 18.09 26.37
N ALA A 360 7.72 18.08 25.70
CA ALA A 360 7.55 17.41 24.44
C ALA A 360 8.47 18.03 23.36
N ARG A 361 9.08 17.13 22.59
CA ARG A 361 9.98 17.49 21.51
C ARG A 361 9.21 17.77 20.22
N TRP A 362 8.08 17.10 20.03
CA TRP A 362 7.25 17.20 18.83
C TRP A 362 5.79 17.46 19.20
N LEU A 363 5.15 18.23 18.35
CA LEU A 363 3.71 18.49 18.37
C LEU A 363 3.17 18.27 16.95
N VAL A 364 2.28 17.31 16.78
CA VAL A 364 1.55 17.12 15.53
C VAL A 364 0.13 17.60 15.73
N VAL A 365 -0.29 18.58 14.94
CA VAL A 365 -1.62 19.20 15.05
C VAL A 365 -2.34 19.06 13.72
N ASP A 366 -3.61 18.63 13.77
CA ASP A 366 -4.49 18.76 12.61
C ASP A 366 -4.64 20.22 12.23
N ALA A 367 -4.23 20.54 11.00
CA ALA A 367 -4.30 21.87 10.40
C ALA A 367 -5.37 21.94 9.30
N THR A 368 -6.33 21.01 9.28
CA THR A 368 -7.40 20.98 8.30
C THR A 368 -8.48 21.98 8.67
N GLY A 369 -8.90 22.81 7.73
CA GLY A 369 -10.00 23.76 7.94
C GLY A 369 -9.79 24.65 9.17
N VAL A 370 -10.64 24.47 10.18
CA VAL A 370 -10.63 25.26 11.44
C VAL A 370 -9.35 25.05 12.26
N GLY A 371 -8.71 23.91 12.17
CA GLY A 371 -7.46 23.61 12.89
C GLY A 371 -6.25 24.42 12.43
N ALA A 372 -6.28 25.01 11.23
CA ALA A 372 -5.17 25.79 10.68
C ALA A 372 -4.79 27.00 11.57
N GLY A 373 -5.77 27.66 12.17
CA GLY A 373 -5.55 28.76 13.11
C GLY A 373 -4.80 28.32 14.36
N LEU A 374 -5.22 27.23 14.97
CA LEU A 374 -4.58 26.64 16.16
C LEU A 374 -3.16 26.16 15.84
N ALA A 375 -2.95 25.47 14.71
CA ALA A 375 -1.63 25.03 14.26
C ALA A 375 -0.67 26.22 14.05
N SER A 376 -1.16 27.35 13.51
CA SER A 376 -0.37 28.57 13.35
C SER A 376 0.03 29.18 14.69
N LEU A 377 -0.87 29.23 15.68
CA LEU A 377 -0.58 29.66 17.04
C LEU A 377 0.49 28.79 17.70
N CYS A 378 0.33 27.47 17.59
CA CYS A 378 1.28 26.49 18.11
C CYS A 378 2.66 26.65 17.45
N SER A 379 2.72 26.84 16.13
CA SER A 379 4.00 27.01 15.40
C SER A 379 4.78 28.24 15.84
N ARG A 380 4.08 29.33 16.20
CA ARG A 380 4.71 30.52 16.75
C ARG A 380 5.23 30.31 18.17
N ALA A 381 4.48 29.57 18.99
CA ALA A 381 4.84 29.31 20.39
C ALA A 381 5.96 28.27 20.54
N PHE A 382 6.04 27.30 19.64
CA PHE A 382 6.99 26.18 19.67
C PHE A 382 7.77 26.06 18.35
N PRO A 383 8.65 27.01 18.01
CA PRO A 383 9.40 27.01 16.76
C PRO A 383 10.19 25.71 16.58
N GLY A 384 10.08 25.10 15.39
CA GLY A 384 10.79 23.87 15.02
C GLY A 384 10.27 22.59 15.67
N LYS A 385 9.20 22.66 16.47
CA LYS A 385 8.60 21.47 17.14
C LYS A 385 7.25 21.07 16.56
N VAL A 386 6.62 21.88 15.73
CA VAL A 386 5.24 21.72 15.27
C VAL A 386 5.20 21.20 13.84
N THR A 387 4.45 20.12 13.63
CA THR A 387 4.05 19.60 12.33
C THR A 387 2.56 19.85 12.15
N ALA A 388 2.22 20.74 11.23
CA ALA A 388 0.85 20.98 10.80
C ALA A 388 0.45 19.88 9.83
N PHE A 389 -0.42 18.97 10.25
CA PHE A 389 -0.90 17.87 9.42
C PHE A 389 -2.21 18.26 8.75
N VAL A 390 -2.29 18.16 7.42
CA VAL A 390 -3.51 18.46 6.67
C VAL A 390 -4.13 17.17 6.17
N PHE A 391 -5.33 16.86 6.66
CA PHE A 391 -6.12 15.70 6.20
C PHE A 391 -6.68 15.95 4.80
N ASN A 392 -6.33 15.08 3.88
CA ASN A 392 -6.97 14.92 2.58
C ASN A 392 -7.03 13.42 2.23
N ALA A 393 -7.65 13.05 1.13
CA ALA A 393 -7.81 11.64 0.78
C ALA A 393 -6.48 10.87 0.69
N ALA A 394 -5.39 11.51 0.23
CA ALA A 394 -4.08 10.89 0.13
C ALA A 394 -3.39 10.77 1.49
N THR A 395 -3.33 11.88 2.26
CA THR A 395 -2.66 11.92 3.56
C THR A 395 -3.40 11.07 4.60
N LYS A 396 -4.76 11.05 4.59
CA LYS A 396 -5.56 10.20 5.47
C LYS A 396 -5.36 8.71 5.14
N SER A 397 -5.28 8.36 3.86
CA SER A 397 -4.97 7.00 3.44
C SER A 397 -3.58 6.56 3.89
N GLU A 398 -2.55 7.38 3.65
CA GLU A 398 -1.18 7.07 4.07
C GLU A 398 -1.07 6.94 5.60
N LEU A 399 -1.71 7.84 6.33
CA LEU A 399 -1.77 7.81 7.80
C LEU A 399 -2.40 6.51 8.31
N GLY A 400 -3.52 6.10 7.71
CA GLY A 400 -4.21 4.86 8.07
C GLY A 400 -3.34 3.62 7.83
N TRP A 401 -2.64 3.54 6.71
CA TRP A 401 -1.70 2.45 6.44
C TRP A 401 -0.53 2.42 7.42
N THR A 402 0.05 3.59 7.72
CA THR A 402 1.16 3.70 8.67
C THR A 402 0.72 3.32 10.08
N PHE A 403 -0.44 3.80 10.53
CA PHE A 403 -0.98 3.45 11.85
C PHE A 403 -1.28 1.96 11.96
N LEU A 404 -1.84 1.37 10.92
CA LEU A 404 -2.08 -0.07 10.85
C LEU A 404 -0.78 -0.88 11.00
N ASP A 405 0.29 -0.46 10.30
CA ASP A 405 1.60 -1.10 10.42
C ASP A 405 2.18 -0.98 11.84
N LEU A 406 2.09 0.19 12.46
CA LEU A 406 2.55 0.42 13.82
C LEU A 406 1.83 -0.49 14.83
N VAL A 407 0.53 -0.70 14.65
CA VAL A 407 -0.26 -1.61 15.48
C VAL A 407 0.09 -3.07 15.21
N ASP A 408 0.16 -3.48 13.94
CA ASP A 408 0.44 -4.86 13.54
C ASP A 408 1.87 -5.31 13.90
N SER A 409 2.83 -4.40 13.86
CA SER A 409 4.22 -4.65 14.28
C SER A 409 4.45 -4.55 15.78
N GLY A 410 3.44 -4.15 16.59
CA GLY A 410 3.57 -3.96 18.03
C GLY A 410 4.41 -2.72 18.39
N ARG A 411 4.57 -1.77 17.49
CA ARG A 411 5.32 -0.52 17.73
C ARG A 411 4.47 0.62 18.28
N PHE A 412 3.14 0.49 18.28
CA PHE A 412 2.22 1.41 18.96
C PHE A 412 1.53 0.67 20.11
N LEU A 413 1.80 1.11 21.35
CA LEU A 413 1.35 0.44 22.57
C LEU A 413 0.55 1.41 23.44
N ASP A 414 -0.58 0.92 23.93
CA ASP A 414 -1.40 1.64 24.90
C ASP A 414 -0.96 1.33 26.34
N TYR A 415 -1.25 2.24 27.27
CA TYR A 415 -0.88 2.06 28.67
C TYR A 415 -1.68 0.94 29.34
N ALA A 416 -1.06 0.30 30.33
CA ALA A 416 -1.73 -0.59 31.28
C ALA A 416 -2.10 0.19 32.55
N LEU A 417 -3.36 0.09 32.97
CA LEU A 417 -3.79 0.71 34.21
C LEU A 417 -3.50 -0.25 35.38
N PRO A 418 -3.05 0.27 36.54
CA PRO A 418 -2.82 -0.55 37.72
C PRO A 418 -4.12 -1.12 38.27
N GLU A 419 -4.05 -2.27 38.95
CA GLU A 419 -5.22 -2.95 39.54
C GLU A 419 -5.96 -2.10 40.58
N GLN A 420 -5.27 -1.18 41.26
CA GLN A 420 -5.86 -0.23 42.22
C GLN A 420 -5.63 1.20 41.72
N PRO A 421 -6.50 1.73 40.85
CA PRO A 421 -6.31 3.05 40.27
C PRO A 421 -6.56 4.16 41.29
N GLN A 422 -5.70 5.16 41.30
CA GLN A 422 -5.93 6.43 41.99
C GLN A 422 -7.06 7.23 41.29
N ALA A 423 -7.70 8.16 41.92
CA ALA A 423 -8.87 8.88 41.39
C ALA A 423 -8.65 9.51 40.03
N TRP A 424 -7.45 10.01 39.68
CA TRP A 424 -7.13 10.58 38.39
C TRP A 424 -7.04 9.56 37.24
N PHE A 425 -6.85 8.27 37.56
CA PHE A 425 -6.90 7.20 36.55
C PHE A 425 -8.31 6.94 36.02
N ASN A 426 -9.37 7.29 36.75
CA ASN A 426 -10.73 7.02 36.31
C ASN A 426 -11.01 7.67 34.96
N ARG A 427 -10.55 8.93 34.78
CA ARG A 427 -10.70 9.61 33.48
C ARG A 427 -9.91 8.94 32.37
N LEU A 428 -8.71 8.46 32.63
CA LEU A 428 -7.90 7.73 31.65
C LEU A 428 -8.51 6.37 31.32
N LEU A 429 -9.13 5.67 32.27
CA LEU A 429 -9.86 4.43 32.06
C LEU A 429 -11.07 4.64 31.13
N GLU A 430 -11.83 5.71 31.38
CA GLU A 430 -12.95 6.09 30.51
C GLU A 430 -12.51 6.37 29.07
N LEU A 431 -11.45 7.17 28.90
CA LEU A 431 -10.90 7.54 27.59
C LEU A 431 -10.25 6.35 26.88
N GLN A 432 -9.58 5.45 27.59
CA GLN A 432 -9.07 4.21 27.02
C GLN A 432 -10.21 3.32 26.54
N GLY A 433 -11.24 3.16 27.38
CA GLY A 433 -12.45 2.40 26.99
C GLY A 433 -13.14 3.00 25.76
N LEU A 434 -13.23 4.33 25.69
CA LEU A 434 -13.80 5.03 24.53
C LEU A 434 -12.92 4.83 23.28
N PHE A 435 -11.61 4.99 23.39
CA PHE A 435 -10.66 4.74 22.30
C PHE A 435 -10.79 3.32 21.74
N LEU A 436 -10.86 2.30 22.60
CA LEU A 436 -11.01 0.91 22.17
C LEU A 436 -12.37 0.65 21.49
N ARG A 437 -13.45 1.31 21.96
CA ARG A 437 -14.76 1.25 21.30
C ARG A 437 -14.73 1.93 19.94
N GLN A 438 -14.12 3.11 19.82
CA GLN A 438 -13.93 3.79 18.55
C GLN A 438 -13.16 2.88 17.57
N LEU A 439 -11.99 2.35 17.97
CA LEU A 439 -11.18 1.43 17.15
C LEU A 439 -11.99 0.22 16.65
N SER A 440 -12.78 -0.40 17.53
CA SER A 440 -13.59 -1.58 17.16
C SER A 440 -14.67 -1.28 16.12
N ARG A 441 -14.97 -0.01 15.87
CA ARG A 441 -15.99 0.45 14.92
C ARG A 441 -15.41 1.11 13.68
N VAL A 442 -14.10 1.34 13.63
CA VAL A 442 -13.44 1.85 12.42
C VAL A 442 -13.62 0.84 11.30
N GLN A 443 -14.29 1.27 10.25
CA GLN A 443 -14.41 0.54 9.00
C GLN A 443 -13.47 1.12 7.96
N TYR A 444 -13.11 0.31 6.98
CA TYR A 444 -12.31 0.75 5.85
C TYR A 444 -12.85 0.21 4.55
N ASP A 445 -12.59 0.94 3.48
CA ASP A 445 -12.88 0.62 2.10
C ASP A 445 -11.72 1.03 1.22
N ILE A 446 -11.37 0.16 0.26
CA ILE A 446 -10.33 0.45 -0.73
C ILE A 446 -10.99 0.42 -2.10
N PRO A 447 -11.41 1.58 -2.64
CA PRO A 447 -12.03 1.65 -3.95
C PRO A 447 -11.18 1.00 -5.03
N ALA A 448 -11.83 0.31 -5.95
CA ALA A 448 -11.18 -0.24 -7.13
C ALA A 448 -10.61 0.89 -8.01
N GLY A 449 -9.45 0.64 -8.63
CA GLY A 449 -8.81 1.59 -9.54
C GLY A 449 -7.34 1.90 -9.18
N PRO A 450 -6.68 2.76 -9.95
CA PRO A 450 -5.23 2.98 -9.84
C PRO A 450 -4.79 3.73 -8.58
N GLU A 451 -5.67 4.52 -7.96
CA GLU A 451 -5.32 5.37 -6.81
C GLU A 451 -5.07 4.58 -5.52
N LYS A 452 -5.73 3.43 -5.33
CA LYS A 452 -5.53 2.49 -4.19
C LYS A 452 -5.56 3.17 -2.81
N ARG A 453 -6.38 4.22 -2.67
CA ARG A 453 -6.48 4.99 -1.43
C ARG A 453 -7.45 4.31 -0.48
N MET A 454 -6.99 3.98 0.70
CA MET A 454 -7.85 3.50 1.78
C MET A 454 -8.68 4.67 2.33
N ARG A 455 -9.99 4.50 2.39
CA ARG A 455 -10.91 5.33 3.17
C ARG A 455 -11.14 4.62 4.49
N TRP A 456 -11.08 5.32 5.58
CA TRP A 456 -11.29 4.72 6.89
C TRP A 456 -11.84 5.75 7.87
N SER A 457 -12.83 5.34 8.65
CA SER A 457 -13.48 6.14 9.69
C SER A 457 -14.42 5.26 10.52
N VAL A 458 -14.90 5.78 11.63
CA VAL A 458 -16.13 5.28 12.24
C VAL A 458 -17.30 5.72 11.36
N PRO A 459 -18.20 4.82 10.91
CA PRO A 459 -19.32 5.18 10.07
C PRO A 459 -20.27 6.19 10.74
N ASP A 460 -20.77 7.15 9.96
CA ASP A 460 -21.73 8.14 10.44
C ASP A 460 -22.95 7.46 11.08
N GLY A 461 -23.43 8.02 12.18
CA GLY A 461 -24.58 7.49 12.91
C GLY A 461 -24.28 6.29 13.83
N THR A 462 -23.01 5.83 13.90
CA THR A 462 -22.61 4.80 14.88
C THR A 462 -22.85 5.30 16.29
N ARG A 463 -23.43 4.42 17.13
CA ARG A 463 -23.70 4.73 18.54
C ARG A 463 -22.79 3.96 19.47
N ASP A 464 -22.38 4.63 20.55
CA ASP A 464 -21.64 3.99 21.64
C ASP A 464 -22.57 3.05 22.42
N PRO A 465 -22.26 1.77 22.54
CA PRO A 465 -23.09 0.80 23.25
C PRO A 465 -23.23 1.09 24.74
N LEU A 466 -22.33 1.89 25.34
CA LEU A 466 -22.36 2.21 26.77
C LEU A 466 -23.14 3.48 27.07
N SER A 467 -22.91 4.56 26.30
CA SER A 467 -23.56 5.85 26.55
C SER A 467 -24.82 6.06 25.69
N GLY A 468 -24.97 5.33 24.59
CA GLY A 468 -26.02 5.54 23.59
C GLY A 468 -25.81 6.78 22.71
N GLY A 469 -24.80 7.62 23.01
CA GLY A 469 -24.39 8.78 22.21
C GLY A 469 -23.79 8.40 20.87
N TYR A 470 -23.54 9.39 20.01
CA TYR A 470 -22.80 9.16 18.76
C TYR A 470 -21.34 8.86 19.05
N LEU A 471 -20.78 7.92 18.30
CA LEU A 471 -19.37 7.52 18.38
C LEU A 471 -18.63 8.08 17.16
N HIS A 472 -17.66 8.96 17.42
CA HIS A 472 -16.77 9.54 16.42
C HIS A 472 -15.39 8.87 16.46
N ASP A 473 -14.47 9.21 15.57
CA ASP A 473 -13.12 8.63 15.50
C ASP A 473 -12.01 9.55 16.05
N ASP A 474 -12.38 10.59 16.83
CA ASP A 474 -11.46 11.64 17.30
C ASP A 474 -10.20 11.08 18.02
N LEU A 475 -10.39 10.17 18.99
CA LEU A 475 -9.27 9.56 19.72
C LEU A 475 -8.44 8.65 18.82
N VAL A 476 -9.07 8.03 17.81
CA VAL A 476 -8.36 7.19 16.84
C VAL A 476 -7.56 8.06 15.88
N LEU A 477 -8.11 9.17 15.39
CA LEU A 477 -7.40 10.12 14.53
C LEU A 477 -6.23 10.76 15.27
N SER A 478 -6.45 11.21 16.51
CA SER A 478 -5.38 11.72 17.36
C SER A 478 -4.25 10.70 17.54
N ALA A 479 -4.56 9.45 17.86
CA ALA A 479 -3.57 8.38 17.99
C ALA A 479 -2.85 8.10 16.66
N ALA A 480 -3.59 8.08 15.55
CA ALA A 480 -3.03 7.80 14.22
C ALA A 480 -2.02 8.86 13.76
N LEU A 481 -2.13 10.12 14.24
CA LEU A 481 -1.16 11.19 13.95
C LEU A 481 0.29 10.81 14.33
N VAL A 482 0.48 9.77 15.13
CA VAL A 482 1.80 9.15 15.38
C VAL A 482 2.51 8.76 14.08
N GLY A 483 1.78 8.38 13.05
CA GLY A 483 2.34 8.08 11.73
C GLY A 483 3.06 9.25 11.06
N ALA A 484 2.77 10.50 11.45
CA ALA A 484 3.52 11.65 10.98
C ALA A 484 4.94 11.70 11.58
N LEU A 485 5.16 11.09 12.74
CA LEU A 485 6.48 11.00 13.39
C LEU A 485 7.40 9.99 12.70
N GLU A 486 6.86 8.97 12.03
CA GLU A 486 7.66 7.98 11.28
C GLU A 486 8.45 8.61 10.10
N LYS A 487 8.05 9.79 9.67
CA LYS A 487 8.77 10.58 8.65
C LYS A 487 9.90 11.42 9.22
N MET A 488 10.05 11.45 10.55
CA MET A 488 11.05 12.23 11.25
C MET A 488 12.16 11.31 11.77
N GLU A 489 13.39 11.81 11.73
CA GLU A 489 14.51 11.10 12.37
C GLU A 489 14.45 11.30 13.89
N LEU A 490 14.08 10.24 14.61
CA LEU A 490 14.16 10.20 16.08
C LEU A 490 15.58 9.79 16.46
N HIS A 491 16.40 10.78 16.84
CA HIS A 491 17.73 10.48 17.35
C HIS A 491 17.66 10.11 18.84
N PRO A 492 18.42 9.09 19.30
CA PRO A 492 18.55 8.84 20.74
C PRO A 492 19.07 10.11 21.42
N LEU A 493 18.58 10.37 22.63
CA LEU A 493 19.15 11.46 23.43
C LEU A 493 20.63 11.14 23.67
N SER A 494 21.52 11.93 23.09
CA SER A 494 22.93 11.87 23.46
C SER A 494 23.03 12.23 24.96
N GLN A 495 23.62 11.35 25.73
CA GLN A 495 24.00 11.72 27.10
C GLN A 495 24.89 12.95 27.01
N ALA A 496 24.51 14.01 27.67
CA ALA A 496 25.34 15.19 27.76
C ALA A 496 26.66 14.75 28.42
N LEU A 497 27.75 14.76 27.66
CA LEU A 497 29.07 14.58 28.21
C LEU A 497 29.37 15.86 29.02
N ILE A 498 29.14 15.79 30.32
CA ILE A 498 29.58 16.88 31.21
C ILE A 498 31.09 16.71 31.31
N ILE A 499 31.82 17.46 30.51
CA ILE A 499 33.25 17.64 30.70
C ILE A 499 33.38 18.61 31.87
N PRO A 500 33.80 18.16 33.07
CA PRO A 500 34.04 19.08 34.16
C PRO A 500 35.11 20.07 33.66
N ALA A 501 34.78 21.33 33.72
CA ALA A 501 35.75 22.38 33.47
C ALA A 501 36.90 22.17 34.47
N ALA A 502 38.14 22.19 33.94
CA ALA A 502 39.30 22.16 34.82
C ALA A 502 39.20 23.36 35.78
N ASP A 503 39.23 23.07 37.06
CA ASP A 503 39.19 24.13 38.08
C ASP A 503 40.47 24.94 37.99
N PRO A 504 40.40 26.19 37.49
CA PRO A 504 41.61 27.01 37.31
C PRO A 504 42.33 27.32 38.64
N LEU A 505 41.72 27.12 39.78
CA LEU A 505 42.35 27.29 41.09
C LEU A 505 43.23 26.11 41.47
N LYS A 506 42.95 24.89 40.95
CA LYS A 506 43.82 23.74 41.17
C LYS A 506 45.13 23.80 40.40
N GLU A 507 45.25 24.61 39.35
CA GLU A 507 46.49 24.84 38.64
C GLU A 507 47.40 25.86 39.36
N LEU A 508 46.81 26.78 40.12
CA LEU A 508 47.53 27.75 40.93
C LEU A 508 48.16 27.10 42.19
N ASP A 509 47.58 26.07 42.76
CA ASP A 509 48.15 25.31 43.91
C ASP A 509 49.37 24.45 43.58
N LYS A 510 49.71 24.27 42.30
CA LYS A 510 50.86 23.51 41.85
C LYS A 510 52.12 24.36 41.62
N GLY A 511 52.09 25.65 41.93
CA GLY A 511 53.13 26.61 41.63
C GLY A 511 53.77 27.30 42.85
N PHE A 512 53.59 26.80 44.08
CA PHE A 512 54.32 27.27 45.24
C PHE A 512 55.01 26.12 45.96
#